data_f734bd9397201ebccaabc6c9ffe91726
#
_entry.id   f734bd9397201ebccaabc6c9ffe91726
#
_cell.length_a   1.000
_cell.length_b   1.000
_cell.length_c   1.000
_cell.angle_alpha   90.00
_cell.angle_beta   90.00
_cell.angle_gamma   90.00
#
_symmetry.space_group_name_H-M   'P 1'
#
loop_
_entity.id
_entity.type
_entity.pdbx_description
1 polymer ?
#
loop_
_entity_poly.entity_id
_entity_poly.type
_entity_poly.pdbx_seq_one_letter_code
_entity_poly.pdbx_strand_id
1 'polypeptide(L)'
;MLALDPKGGDSTLETSGYERLTQWPLPDKAWDAITEGRPARFIVGGYSRTLEDRARLTVLLRDTLEGVFEARGWTVYADEFQLLADRKMMNLGKQVETLLIAARDKRITVLTSYQAPAWVPSAASRQATWVVLWPTRDVDVVKKLANVVGRDWRMLWSAMKALPPFHVLVVGRNPHEPIVITSAPERPSRYTKAA
;
A
#
# COMPACT_ATOMS: atom_id res chain seq x y z
N MET A 1 -11.03 -0.16 -6.58
CA MET A 1 -9.71 -0.12 -5.89
C MET A 1 -8.81 0.83 -6.64
N LEU A 2 -8.09 1.65 -5.91
CA LEU A 2 -7.19 2.67 -6.44
C LEU A 2 -5.78 2.39 -5.93
N ALA A 3 -4.84 2.17 -6.82
CA ALA A 3 -3.42 2.03 -6.48
C ALA A 3 -2.70 3.35 -6.75
N LEU A 4 -1.88 3.80 -5.81
CA LEU A 4 -1.02 4.96 -5.95
C LEU A 4 0.38 4.47 -6.33
N ASP A 5 0.90 4.95 -7.45
CA ASP A 5 2.22 4.60 -7.97
C ASP A 5 3.19 5.79 -7.86
N PRO A 6 3.84 5.97 -6.70
CA PRO A 6 4.74 7.11 -6.47
C PRO A 6 6.05 7.03 -7.25
N LYS A 7 6.41 5.86 -7.77
CA LYS A 7 7.59 5.70 -8.64
C LYS A 7 7.31 6.03 -10.09
N GLY A 8 6.06 5.81 -10.52
CA GLY A 8 5.65 5.88 -11.90
C GLY A 8 6.17 4.70 -12.72
N GLY A 9 5.26 3.90 -13.28
CA GLY A 9 5.61 2.82 -14.19
C GLY A 9 5.55 1.39 -13.61
N ASP A 10 4.73 1.15 -12.59
CA ASP A 10 4.47 -0.21 -12.13
C ASP A 10 3.66 -1.00 -13.17
N SER A 11 4.37 -1.76 -13.98
CA SER A 11 3.77 -2.63 -15.00
C SER A 11 3.09 -3.87 -14.40
N THR A 12 3.39 -4.23 -13.15
CA THR A 12 2.83 -5.41 -12.48
C THR A 12 1.33 -5.24 -12.26
N LEU A 13 0.92 -4.06 -11.81
CA LEU A 13 -0.49 -3.75 -11.60
C LEU A 13 -1.24 -3.63 -12.94
N GLU A 14 -0.63 -3.03 -13.97
CA GLU A 14 -1.22 -2.96 -15.32
C GLU A 14 -1.48 -4.35 -15.89
N THR A 15 -0.51 -5.27 -15.77
CA THR A 15 -0.71 -6.66 -16.20
C THR A 15 -1.75 -7.41 -15.38
N SER A 16 -2.10 -6.90 -14.21
CA SER A 16 -3.15 -7.43 -13.34
C SER A 16 -4.53 -6.80 -13.61
N GLY A 17 -4.66 -6.03 -14.71
CA GLY A 17 -5.93 -5.47 -15.17
C GLY A 17 -6.29 -4.15 -14.51
N TYR A 18 -5.31 -3.42 -13.99
CA TYR A 18 -5.51 -2.04 -13.54
C TYR A 18 -5.36 -1.08 -14.72
N GLU A 19 -6.27 -0.11 -14.83
CA GLU A 19 -6.20 0.98 -15.80
C GLU A 19 -5.39 2.15 -15.24
N ARG A 20 -4.42 2.65 -16.00
CA ARG A 20 -3.61 3.79 -15.58
C ARG A 20 -4.33 5.10 -15.85
N LEU A 21 -4.38 5.92 -14.83
CA LEU A 21 -4.96 7.27 -14.85
C LEU A 21 -3.86 8.30 -14.61
N THR A 22 -3.84 9.31 -15.45
CA THR A 22 -2.89 10.43 -15.39
C THR A 22 -3.54 11.73 -14.97
N GLN A 23 -4.80 11.67 -14.53
CA GLN A 23 -5.58 12.83 -14.09
C GLN A 23 -6.50 12.48 -12.93
N TRP A 24 -6.82 13.49 -12.15
CA TRP A 24 -7.88 13.50 -11.16
C TRP A 24 -8.67 14.80 -11.33
N PRO A 25 -10.02 14.85 -11.23
CA PRO A 25 -10.89 13.72 -10.89
C PRO A 25 -10.91 12.63 -11.97
N LEU A 26 -11.48 11.48 -11.60
CA LEU A 26 -11.64 10.34 -12.52
C LEU A 26 -12.43 10.79 -13.76
N PRO A 27 -12.05 10.32 -14.95
CA PRO A 27 -12.85 10.56 -16.17
C PRO A 27 -14.23 9.87 -16.05
N ASP A 28 -15.24 10.43 -16.73
CA ASP A 28 -16.63 9.96 -16.67
C ASP A 28 -16.74 8.46 -16.92
N LYS A 29 -16.02 7.94 -17.91
CA LYS A 29 -15.96 6.50 -18.21
C LYS A 29 -15.57 5.63 -16.99
N ALA A 30 -14.70 6.15 -16.13
CA ALA A 30 -14.30 5.44 -14.90
C ALA A 30 -15.42 5.49 -13.86
N TRP A 31 -16.13 6.61 -13.76
CA TRP A 31 -17.32 6.73 -12.90
C TRP A 31 -18.46 5.85 -13.39
N ASP A 32 -18.69 5.73 -14.69
CA ASP A 32 -19.69 4.84 -15.28
C ASP A 32 -19.40 3.37 -14.88
N ALA A 33 -18.14 2.95 -14.97
CA ALA A 33 -17.75 1.62 -14.55
C ALA A 33 -18.05 1.34 -13.06
N ILE A 34 -17.85 2.33 -12.19
CA ILE A 34 -18.12 2.22 -10.76
C ILE A 34 -19.62 2.15 -10.50
N THR A 35 -20.40 3.03 -11.12
CA THR A 35 -21.86 3.10 -10.94
C THR A 35 -22.59 1.88 -11.48
N GLU A 36 -22.09 1.28 -12.54
CA GLU A 36 -22.60 0.02 -13.10
C GLU A 36 -22.17 -1.23 -12.31
N GLY A 37 -21.41 -1.05 -11.23
CA GLY A 37 -20.95 -2.17 -10.39
C GLY A 37 -19.88 -3.04 -11.06
N ARG A 38 -19.25 -2.56 -12.15
CA ARG A 38 -18.13 -3.27 -12.79
C ARG A 38 -16.89 -3.18 -11.89
N PRO A 39 -16.03 -4.20 -11.88
CA PRO A 39 -14.78 -4.16 -11.15
C PRO A 39 -13.91 -2.99 -11.64
N ALA A 40 -13.82 -1.95 -10.84
CA ALA A 40 -13.05 -0.75 -11.16
C ALA A 40 -11.69 -0.82 -10.43
N ARG A 41 -10.61 -0.95 -11.20
CA ARG A 41 -9.24 -1.04 -10.69
C ARG A 41 -8.39 -0.02 -11.43
N PHE A 42 -7.89 0.97 -10.68
CA PHE A 42 -7.11 2.05 -11.27
C PHE A 42 -5.73 2.16 -10.63
N ILE A 43 -4.74 2.52 -11.42
CA ILE A 43 -3.45 3.03 -10.99
C ILE A 43 -3.43 4.53 -11.24
N VAL A 44 -3.17 5.32 -10.21
CA VAL A 44 -2.88 6.74 -10.37
C VAL A 44 -1.37 6.94 -10.29
N GLY A 45 -0.82 7.45 -11.36
CA GLY A 45 0.60 7.70 -11.47
C GLY A 45 1.03 7.88 -12.91
N GLY A 46 2.21 8.42 -13.09
CA GLY A 46 2.82 8.66 -14.40
C GLY A 46 4.31 8.48 -14.35
N TYR A 47 4.94 8.28 -15.49
CA TYR A 47 6.40 8.21 -15.55
C TYR A 47 7.01 9.52 -15.09
N SER A 48 7.95 9.42 -14.13
CA SER A 48 8.68 10.56 -13.59
C SER A 48 10.16 10.46 -13.98
N ARG A 49 10.50 11.05 -15.12
CA ARG A 49 11.88 11.08 -15.64
C ARG A 49 12.59 12.38 -15.32
N THR A 50 11.84 13.45 -15.13
CA THR A 50 12.35 14.78 -14.84
C THR A 50 11.85 15.29 -13.50
N LEU A 51 12.44 16.37 -12.98
CA LEU A 51 11.92 17.06 -11.79
C LEU A 51 10.52 17.63 -12.01
N GLU A 52 10.24 18.08 -13.23
CA GLU A 52 8.93 18.59 -13.61
C GLU A 52 7.87 17.49 -13.62
N ASP A 53 8.18 16.31 -14.18
CA ASP A 53 7.29 15.15 -14.13
C ASP A 53 6.99 14.75 -12.68
N ARG A 54 8.01 14.80 -11.81
CA ARG A 54 7.83 14.53 -10.39
C ARG A 54 6.91 15.54 -9.72
N ALA A 55 7.03 16.81 -10.03
CA ALA A 55 6.16 17.85 -9.50
C ALA A 55 4.71 17.61 -9.94
N ARG A 56 4.47 17.32 -11.22
CA ARG A 56 3.14 16.98 -11.74
C ARG A 56 2.56 15.72 -11.07
N LEU A 57 3.37 14.70 -10.91
CA LEU A 57 2.96 13.46 -10.22
C LEU A 57 2.59 13.74 -8.77
N THR A 58 3.35 14.59 -8.07
CA THR A 58 3.04 14.97 -6.69
C THR A 58 1.69 15.67 -6.57
N VAL A 59 1.38 16.58 -7.50
CA VAL A 59 0.08 17.27 -7.56
C VAL A 59 -1.03 16.25 -7.80
N LEU A 60 -0.88 15.39 -8.80
CA LEU A 60 -1.86 14.36 -9.13
C LEU A 60 -2.15 13.44 -7.93
N LEU A 61 -1.13 12.96 -7.24
CA LEU A 61 -1.30 12.09 -6.08
C LEU A 61 -1.93 12.82 -4.89
N ARG A 62 -1.61 14.10 -4.70
CA ARG A 62 -2.28 14.94 -3.69
C ARG A 62 -3.77 15.05 -3.97
N ASP A 63 -4.13 15.50 -5.18
CA ASP A 63 -5.52 15.70 -5.59
C ASP A 63 -6.31 14.38 -5.49
N THR A 64 -5.66 13.27 -5.82
CA THR A 64 -6.24 11.93 -5.67
C THR A 64 -6.50 11.58 -4.22
N LEU A 65 -5.55 11.82 -3.31
CA LEU A 65 -5.73 11.54 -1.88
C LEU A 65 -6.86 12.39 -1.28
N GLU A 66 -6.91 13.67 -1.63
CA GLU A 66 -7.96 14.59 -1.18
C GLU A 66 -9.33 14.18 -1.73
N GLY A 67 -9.42 13.88 -3.03
CA GLY A 67 -10.67 13.45 -3.65
C GLY A 67 -11.18 12.11 -3.14
N VAL A 68 -10.31 11.14 -2.88
CA VAL A 68 -10.67 9.87 -2.24
C VAL A 68 -11.21 10.10 -0.83
N PHE A 69 -10.58 11.00 -0.08
CA PHE A 69 -11.01 11.35 1.27
C PHE A 69 -12.41 11.98 1.29
N GLU A 70 -12.74 12.79 0.30
CA GLU A 70 -14.07 13.41 0.15
C GLU A 70 -15.11 12.38 -0.33
N ALA A 71 -14.78 11.58 -1.34
CA ALA A 71 -15.71 10.66 -1.99
C ALA A 71 -16.09 9.44 -1.13
N ARG A 72 -15.29 9.06 -0.14
CA ARG A 72 -15.52 7.91 0.76
C ARG A 72 -15.62 6.55 0.04
N GLY A 73 -15.62 5.47 0.80
CA GLY A 73 -15.91 4.11 0.30
C GLY A 73 -14.85 3.49 -0.62
N TRP A 74 -13.65 4.04 -0.68
CA TRP A 74 -12.57 3.57 -1.53
C TRP A 74 -11.70 2.49 -0.86
N THR A 75 -11.12 1.62 -1.68
CA THR A 75 -9.93 0.85 -1.29
C THR A 75 -8.72 1.48 -1.96
N VAL A 76 -7.77 1.95 -1.17
CA VAL A 76 -6.53 2.59 -1.62
C VAL A 76 -5.36 1.67 -1.32
N TYR A 77 -4.55 1.38 -2.32
CA TYR A 77 -3.26 0.71 -2.16
C TYR A 77 -2.14 1.71 -2.44
N ALA A 78 -1.23 1.87 -1.52
CA ALA A 78 -0.06 2.72 -1.68
C ALA A 78 1.21 1.86 -1.57
N ASP A 79 1.81 1.56 -2.72
CA ASP A 79 3.11 0.92 -2.76
C ASP A 79 4.21 1.92 -2.38
N GLU A 80 5.26 1.41 -1.73
CA GLU A 80 6.35 2.26 -1.23
C GLU A 80 5.87 3.54 -0.54
N PHE A 81 4.96 3.36 0.39
CA PHE A 81 4.30 4.42 1.14
C PHE A 81 5.26 5.49 1.72
N GLN A 82 6.51 5.10 2.02
CA GLN A 82 7.55 6.04 2.47
C GLN A 82 7.82 7.16 1.46
N LEU A 83 7.70 6.90 0.15
CA LEU A 83 7.94 7.92 -0.87
C LEU A 83 6.90 9.04 -0.85
N LEU A 84 5.64 8.69 -0.54
CA LEU A 84 4.55 9.67 -0.41
C LEU A 84 4.80 10.58 0.79
N ALA A 85 5.25 10.00 1.92
CA ALA A 85 5.41 10.73 3.17
C ALA A 85 6.73 11.51 3.27
N ASP A 86 7.77 11.11 2.58
CA ASP A 86 9.09 11.73 2.64
C ASP A 86 9.05 13.19 2.15
N ARG A 87 9.58 14.11 3.01
CA ARG A 87 9.57 15.55 2.73
C ARG A 87 10.44 15.95 1.54
N LYS A 88 11.49 15.17 1.24
CA LYS A 88 12.41 15.43 0.12
C LYS A 88 11.88 14.84 -1.19
N MET A 89 10.94 13.90 -1.09
CA MET A 89 10.35 13.22 -2.24
C MET A 89 9.03 13.90 -2.65
N MET A 90 7.91 13.51 -2.08
CA MET A 90 6.59 14.02 -2.45
C MET A 90 5.94 14.92 -1.41
N ASN A 91 6.42 14.87 -0.17
CA ASN A 91 5.93 15.71 0.93
C ASN A 91 4.39 15.64 1.14
N LEU A 92 3.80 14.46 0.94
CA LEU A 92 2.37 14.21 1.13
C LEU A 92 2.04 13.59 2.50
N GLY A 93 2.98 13.66 3.44
CA GLY A 93 2.85 13.05 4.77
C GLY A 93 1.59 13.47 5.52
N LYS A 94 1.18 14.74 5.42
CA LYS A 94 -0.03 15.25 6.07
C LYS A 94 -1.31 14.64 5.46
N GLN A 95 -1.42 14.59 4.14
CA GLN A 95 -2.57 14.01 3.43
C GLN A 95 -2.72 12.53 3.77
N VAL A 96 -1.61 11.83 3.73
CA VAL A 96 -1.56 10.41 4.04
C VAL A 96 -1.92 10.13 5.50
N GLU A 97 -1.39 10.89 6.45
CA GLU A 97 -1.71 10.75 7.87
C GLU A 97 -3.18 11.03 8.14
N THR A 98 -3.73 12.09 7.54
CA THR A 98 -5.15 12.43 7.64
C THR A 98 -6.02 11.29 7.09
N LEU A 99 -5.66 10.74 5.93
CA LEU A 99 -6.38 9.60 5.36
C LEU A 99 -6.37 8.39 6.29
N LEU A 100 -5.21 8.02 6.84
CA LEU A 100 -5.07 6.88 7.76
C LEU A 100 -5.89 7.04 9.04
N ILE A 101 -5.89 8.24 9.63
CA ILE A 101 -6.63 8.52 10.86
C ILE A 101 -8.13 8.44 10.64
N ALA A 102 -8.62 8.99 9.54
CA ALA A 102 -10.05 9.08 9.25
C ALA A 102 -10.58 7.92 8.37
N ALA A 103 -9.73 6.99 7.94
CA ALA A 103 -10.09 5.94 6.99
C ALA A 103 -11.35 5.16 7.40
N ARG A 104 -11.45 4.79 8.68
CA ARG A 104 -12.61 4.05 9.22
C ARG A 104 -13.91 4.85 9.10
N ASP A 105 -13.92 6.11 9.51
CA ASP A 105 -15.11 6.97 9.47
C ASP A 105 -15.55 7.28 8.04
N LYS A 106 -14.60 7.29 7.13
CA LYS A 106 -14.82 7.49 5.70
C LYS A 106 -15.12 6.19 4.94
N ARG A 107 -15.11 5.04 5.60
CA ARG A 107 -15.23 3.70 4.99
C ARG A 107 -14.19 3.46 3.91
N ILE A 108 -12.98 3.95 4.13
CA ILE A 108 -11.85 3.76 3.24
C ILE A 108 -10.98 2.64 3.79
N THR A 109 -10.68 1.64 2.95
CA THR A 109 -9.68 0.63 3.26
C THR A 109 -8.33 1.09 2.72
N VAL A 110 -7.32 1.16 3.57
CA VAL A 110 -5.98 1.56 3.17
C VAL A 110 -5.03 0.37 3.30
N LEU A 111 -4.40 0.02 2.20
CA LEU A 111 -3.35 -0.99 2.11
C LEU A 111 -2.04 -0.27 1.81
N THR A 112 -1.03 -0.48 2.62
CA THR A 112 0.29 0.15 2.42
C THR A 112 1.38 -0.90 2.41
N SER A 113 2.37 -0.75 1.52
CA SER A 113 3.61 -1.49 1.59
C SER A 113 4.79 -0.56 1.82
N TYR A 114 5.79 -1.02 2.55
CA TYR A 114 7.03 -0.29 2.78
C TYR A 114 8.17 -1.21 3.21
N GLN A 115 9.38 -0.83 2.89
CA GLN A 115 10.56 -1.65 3.18
C GLN A 115 11.11 -1.40 4.60
N ALA A 116 11.02 -0.17 5.09
CA ALA A 116 11.57 0.20 6.38
C ALA A 116 10.53 0.94 7.25
N PRO A 117 10.11 0.36 8.39
CA PRO A 117 9.13 0.98 9.29
C PRO A 117 9.57 2.33 9.86
N ALA A 118 10.88 2.59 9.88
CA ALA A 118 11.41 3.84 10.42
C ALA A 118 11.11 5.07 9.53
N TRP A 119 10.76 4.85 8.27
CA TRP A 119 10.59 5.92 7.29
C TRP A 119 9.13 6.25 6.97
N VAL A 120 8.20 5.61 7.67
CA VAL A 120 6.78 5.88 7.48
C VAL A 120 6.19 6.59 8.69
N PRO A 121 5.14 7.40 8.51
CA PRO A 121 4.42 8.00 9.62
C PRO A 121 3.93 6.93 10.60
N SER A 122 4.07 7.21 11.89
CA SER A 122 3.64 6.28 12.94
C SER A 122 2.14 5.92 12.87
N ALA A 123 1.33 6.78 12.25
CA ALA A 123 -0.07 6.52 11.99
C ALA A 123 -0.27 5.27 11.12
N ALA A 124 0.60 4.99 10.14
CA ALA A 124 0.50 3.80 9.29
C ALA A 124 0.50 2.50 10.10
N SER A 125 1.39 2.44 11.09
CA SER A 125 1.46 1.27 11.96
C SER A 125 0.43 1.30 13.09
N ARG A 126 0.16 2.47 13.67
CA ARG A 126 -0.79 2.60 14.81
C ARG A 126 -2.24 2.39 14.41
N GLN A 127 -2.62 2.67 13.16
CA GLN A 127 -3.98 2.49 12.67
C GLN A 127 -4.19 1.16 11.94
N ALA A 128 -3.12 0.40 11.68
CA ALA A 128 -3.24 -0.89 11.01
C ALA A 128 -4.05 -1.88 11.84
N THR A 129 -5.02 -2.52 11.22
CA THR A 129 -5.76 -3.65 11.80
C THR A 129 -4.96 -4.93 11.66
N TRP A 130 -4.30 -5.10 10.52
CA TRP A 130 -3.46 -6.24 10.18
C TRP A 130 -2.11 -5.77 9.68
N VAL A 131 -1.07 -6.50 10.05
CA VAL A 131 0.30 -6.30 9.57
C VAL A 131 0.78 -7.59 8.92
N VAL A 132 1.20 -7.48 7.66
CA VAL A 132 1.79 -8.60 6.92
C VAL A 132 3.31 -8.45 6.96
N LEU A 133 3.98 -9.44 7.52
CA LEU A 133 5.42 -9.43 7.75
C LEU A 133 6.11 -10.42 6.83
N TRP A 134 6.95 -9.91 5.94
CA TRP A 134 7.86 -10.72 5.14
C TRP A 134 9.10 -11.12 5.96
N PRO A 135 9.73 -12.25 5.66
CA PRO A 135 10.98 -12.64 6.32
C PRO A 135 12.02 -11.51 6.21
N THR A 136 12.60 -11.14 7.33
CA THR A 136 13.71 -10.17 7.39
C THR A 136 14.83 -10.73 8.25
N ARG A 137 16.05 -10.28 7.97
CA ARG A 137 17.25 -10.59 8.79
C ARG A 137 17.58 -9.48 9.79
N ASP A 138 16.82 -8.40 9.78
CA ASP A 138 17.02 -7.23 10.64
C ASP A 138 16.18 -7.39 11.93
N VAL A 139 16.86 -7.71 13.03
CA VAL A 139 16.22 -7.89 14.33
C VAL A 139 15.62 -6.61 14.89
N ASP A 140 16.16 -5.43 14.55
CA ASP A 140 15.65 -4.17 15.05
C ASP A 140 14.36 -3.76 14.33
N VAL A 141 14.22 -4.13 13.07
CA VAL A 141 12.94 -4.05 12.35
C VAL A 141 11.90 -4.92 13.04
N VAL A 142 12.24 -6.16 13.40
CA VAL A 142 11.30 -7.07 14.08
C VAL A 142 10.89 -6.54 15.45
N LYS A 143 11.81 -6.00 16.24
CA LYS A 143 11.48 -5.37 17.53
C LYS A 143 10.50 -4.20 17.39
N LYS A 144 10.72 -3.33 16.40
CA LYS A 144 9.80 -2.21 16.10
C LYS A 144 8.41 -2.71 15.72
N LEU A 145 8.35 -3.69 14.82
CA LEU A 145 7.09 -4.29 14.38
C LEU A 145 6.37 -5.01 15.53
N ALA A 146 7.11 -5.73 16.38
CA ALA A 146 6.56 -6.39 17.56
C ALA A 146 5.88 -5.40 18.51
N ASN A 147 6.51 -4.25 18.75
CA ASN A 147 5.92 -3.17 19.56
C ASN A 147 4.64 -2.61 18.93
N VAL A 148 4.59 -2.49 17.61
CA VAL A 148 3.41 -2.01 16.88
C VAL A 148 2.22 -2.95 17.02
N VAL A 149 2.47 -4.25 16.88
CA VAL A 149 1.41 -5.28 16.94
C VAL A 149 1.17 -5.83 18.35
N GLY A 150 1.88 -5.34 19.35
CA GLY A 150 1.72 -5.77 20.74
C GLY A 150 2.12 -7.23 20.99
N ARG A 151 3.17 -7.72 20.33
CA ARG A 151 3.64 -9.09 20.43
C ARG A 151 5.07 -9.17 20.96
N ASP A 152 5.45 -10.33 21.49
CA ASP A 152 6.84 -10.59 21.86
C ASP A 152 7.71 -10.69 20.59
N TRP A 153 8.77 -9.90 20.53
CA TRP A 153 9.65 -9.85 19.37
C TRP A 153 10.44 -11.14 19.15
N ARG A 154 10.76 -11.88 20.22
CA ARG A 154 11.49 -13.17 20.10
C ARG A 154 10.61 -14.22 19.45
N MET A 155 9.33 -14.23 19.81
CA MET A 155 8.34 -15.11 19.17
C MET A 155 8.21 -14.79 17.69
N LEU A 156 8.02 -13.52 17.32
CA LEU A 156 7.93 -13.12 15.91
C LEU A 156 9.21 -13.43 15.15
N TRP A 157 10.37 -13.18 15.75
CA TRP A 157 11.66 -13.49 15.17
C TRP A 157 11.84 -14.99 14.90
N SER A 158 11.48 -15.82 15.87
CA SER A 158 11.53 -17.28 15.72
C SER A 158 10.58 -17.76 14.62
N ALA A 159 9.35 -17.25 14.59
CA ALA A 159 8.37 -17.57 13.56
C ALA A 159 8.86 -17.16 12.16
N MET A 160 9.41 -15.95 12.01
CA MET A 160 9.95 -15.47 10.73
C MET A 160 11.11 -16.31 10.20
N LYS A 161 12.00 -16.78 11.10
CA LYS A 161 13.11 -17.66 10.71
C LYS A 161 12.65 -19.05 10.24
N ALA A 162 11.53 -19.52 10.75
CA ALA A 162 10.95 -20.80 10.40
C ALA A 162 10.05 -20.76 9.16
N LEU A 163 9.80 -19.56 8.60
CA LEU A 163 8.94 -19.43 7.41
C LEU A 163 9.56 -20.12 6.20
N PRO A 164 8.80 -20.96 5.49
CA PRO A 164 9.20 -21.43 4.18
C PRO A 164 9.37 -20.27 3.16
N PRO A 165 10.07 -20.49 2.05
CA PRO A 165 10.13 -19.52 0.98
C PRO A 165 8.73 -19.06 0.55
N PHE A 166 8.58 -17.78 0.23
CA PHE A 166 7.33 -17.17 -0.20
C PHE A 166 6.17 -17.22 0.82
N HIS A 167 6.47 -17.46 2.10
CA HIS A 167 5.48 -17.35 3.16
C HIS A 167 5.66 -16.05 3.94
N VAL A 168 4.55 -15.60 4.53
CA VAL A 168 4.46 -14.39 5.34
C VAL A 168 3.72 -14.66 6.64
N LEU A 169 3.98 -13.84 7.65
CA LEU A 169 3.14 -13.80 8.85
C LEU A 169 2.08 -12.72 8.68
N VAL A 170 0.84 -13.06 8.93
CA VAL A 170 -0.26 -12.10 9.07
C VAL A 170 -0.57 -11.98 10.55
N VAL A 171 -0.40 -10.78 11.08
CA VAL A 171 -0.50 -10.50 12.52
C VAL A 171 -1.60 -9.48 12.73
N GLY A 172 -2.65 -9.87 13.45
CA GLY A 172 -3.68 -8.95 13.93
C GLY A 172 -3.15 -8.09 15.07
N ARG A 173 -3.64 -6.86 15.15
CA ARG A 173 -3.29 -5.94 16.23
C ARG A 173 -3.88 -6.36 17.59
N ASN A 174 -5.01 -7.07 17.56
CA ASN A 174 -5.57 -7.63 18.79
C ASN A 174 -4.65 -8.77 19.28
N PRO A 175 -4.10 -8.69 20.52
CA PRO A 175 -3.22 -9.71 21.06
C PRO A 175 -3.83 -11.11 21.14
N HIS A 176 -5.16 -11.21 21.18
CA HIS A 176 -5.88 -12.48 21.23
C HIS A 176 -6.12 -13.11 19.86
N GLU A 177 -5.88 -12.38 18.79
CA GLU A 177 -5.97 -12.95 17.44
C GLU A 177 -4.77 -13.85 17.14
N PRO A 178 -4.97 -14.97 16.42
CA PRO A 178 -3.88 -15.84 16.04
C PRO A 178 -2.94 -15.15 15.05
N ILE A 179 -1.66 -15.55 15.09
CA ILE A 179 -0.73 -15.26 14.00
C ILE A 179 -0.96 -16.31 12.94
N VAL A 180 -1.20 -15.87 11.71
CA VAL A 180 -1.45 -16.76 10.57
C VAL A 180 -0.22 -16.79 9.68
N ILE A 181 0.19 -17.99 9.30
CA ILE A 181 1.20 -18.21 8.25
C ILE A 181 0.44 -18.49 6.96
N THR A 182 0.76 -17.75 5.93
CA THR A 182 0.19 -17.97 4.60
C THR A 182 1.25 -17.83 3.52
N SER A 183 1.06 -18.53 2.40
CA SER A 183 1.91 -18.32 1.22
C SER A 183 1.53 -17.03 0.50
N ALA A 184 2.52 -16.32 -0.01
CA ALA A 184 2.25 -15.33 -1.04
C ALA A 184 1.65 -16.05 -2.26
N PRO A 185 0.66 -15.46 -2.94
CA PRO A 185 0.13 -16.07 -4.16
C PRO A 185 1.27 -16.28 -5.16
N GLU A 186 1.31 -17.46 -5.75
CA GLU A 186 2.24 -17.73 -6.84
C GLU A 186 2.03 -16.69 -7.95
N ARG A 187 3.13 -16.15 -8.46
CA ARG A 187 3.02 -15.31 -9.66
C ARG A 187 2.36 -16.17 -10.74
N PRO A 188 1.29 -15.71 -11.39
CA PRO A 188 0.76 -16.41 -12.52
C PRO A 188 1.91 -16.63 -13.51
N SER A 189 2.15 -17.87 -13.90
CA SER A 189 3.26 -18.29 -14.76
C SER A 189 3.10 -17.75 -16.18
N ARG A 190 3.25 -16.45 -16.36
CA ARG A 190 3.25 -15.80 -17.68
C ARG A 190 4.62 -15.85 -18.38
N TYR A 191 5.55 -16.62 -17.86
CA TYR A 191 6.87 -16.86 -18.45
C TYR A 191 7.05 -18.27 -18.99
N THR A 192 6.01 -18.94 -19.40
CA THR A 192 6.19 -19.98 -20.42
C THR A 192 6.46 -19.24 -21.73
N LYS A 193 7.74 -19.00 -22.03
CA LYS A 193 8.14 -18.69 -23.40
C LYS A 193 7.52 -19.76 -24.29
N ALA A 194 6.64 -19.32 -25.20
CA ALA A 194 6.30 -20.13 -26.33
C ALA A 194 7.63 -20.48 -27.04
N ALA A 195 7.92 -21.78 -27.10
CA ALA A 195 9.01 -22.32 -27.87
C ALA A 195 8.68 -22.19 -29.35
#